data_f02542e62f8eb801a7d4d2836f92830d
#
_entry.id   f02542e62f8eb801a7d4d2836f92830d
#
_cell.length_a   1.000
_cell.length_b   1.000
_cell.length_c   1.000
_cell.angle_alpha   90.00
_cell.angle_beta   90.00
_cell.angle_gamma   90.00
#
_symmetry.space_group_name_H-M   'P 1'
#
loop_
_entity.id
_entity.type
_entity.pdbx_description
1 polymer ?
#
loop_
_entity_poly.entity_id
_entity_poly.type
_entity_poly.pdbx_seq_one_letter_code
_entity_poly.pdbx_strand_id
1 'polypeptide(L)'
;MFAPSLAPLDAIFLSLTPENVEERFRWLFCAGANELGENYDWQTQRNRLEERQLEAVEFLLAELEFEQIFHFSSTITLHSDFGLALARSSTKCGHKHFLMKKALMSGDSDIANIGLGILYGLKATKGSESETWVQEIWEQAITDNWGELAEVRISQVLPPVMSLWLKIESRPVNISTIYWQTIPTFRLSADLELEYVIDHLLLADRSHDALAWLANNIKIEPEGSVIIRVMHTAASTKDSPNNDNTMSSYYIGILLDYLESDVNTSKEELVRLEWIYFQVLRHSRHPARNLHQALAKDPVFFTSLMKLLYLPEEDSGVVESEPANPKQARDLASQAYQVLHDWAIVPGTDENGTIDSYALMSWVKQARQLLKSAGRGEIGDDKIGMILSAAKRKKNETWPPEAIREVLEFARSRAMESGFEVGVYNRRGVTVRMPHDGGGQERILVERYKQDADDLRFEWPRTAACLDRIAISYQQDAIREDHSADQGDWL
;
A
#
# COMPACT_ATOMS: atom_id res chain seq x y z
N MET A 1 0.62 37.19 50.14
CA MET A 1 -0.22 36.06 49.73
C MET A 1 0.54 34.82 50.14
N PHE A 2 0.10 34.08 51.19
CA PHE A 2 0.76 32.84 51.61
C PHE A 2 0.43 31.76 50.55
N ALA A 3 1.46 31.14 50.00
CA ALA A 3 1.27 29.95 49.20
C ALA A 3 0.65 28.85 50.09
N PRO A 4 -0.42 28.15 49.61
CA PRO A 4 -0.99 27.08 50.39
C PRO A 4 0.06 25.98 50.57
N SER A 5 0.16 25.46 51.78
CA SER A 5 1.05 24.35 52.08
C SER A 5 0.67 23.10 51.23
N LEU A 6 1.65 22.58 50.48
CA LEU A 6 1.48 21.34 49.70
C LEU A 6 1.54 20.06 50.57
N ALA A 7 1.87 20.19 51.84
CA ALA A 7 2.02 19.04 52.74
C ALA A 7 0.84 18.07 52.79
N PRO A 8 -0.45 18.48 52.66
CA PRO A 8 -1.56 17.54 52.57
C PRO A 8 -1.57 16.74 51.26
N LEU A 9 -1.12 17.32 50.17
CA LEU A 9 -1.02 16.62 48.84
C LEU A 9 0.14 15.64 48.86
N ASP A 10 1.24 15.93 49.48
CA ASP A 10 2.37 15.03 49.63
C ASP A 10 1.98 13.80 50.49
N ALA A 11 1.20 14.00 51.57
CA ALA A 11 0.70 12.89 52.41
C ALA A 11 -0.25 11.99 51.65
N ILE A 12 -1.13 12.55 50.81
CA ILE A 12 -2.03 11.78 49.95
C ILE A 12 -1.23 11.02 48.88
N PHE A 13 -0.28 11.68 48.25
CA PHE A 13 0.61 11.07 47.27
C PHE A 13 1.36 9.86 47.83
N LEU A 14 1.96 10.02 49.00
CA LEU A 14 2.65 8.96 49.70
C LEU A 14 1.70 7.78 50.07
N SER A 15 0.47 8.07 50.48
CA SER A 15 -0.53 7.03 50.78
C SER A 15 -1.05 6.27 49.56
N LEU A 16 -0.97 6.87 48.37
CA LEU A 16 -1.37 6.27 47.11
C LEU A 16 -0.20 5.59 46.36
N THR A 17 1.04 5.81 46.84
CA THR A 17 2.23 5.18 46.23
C THR A 17 2.21 3.68 46.52
N PRO A 18 2.27 2.80 45.51
CA PRO A 18 2.29 1.36 45.70
C PRO A 18 3.46 0.93 46.61
N GLU A 19 3.18 0.05 47.56
CA GLU A 19 4.21 -0.57 48.40
C GLU A 19 5.09 -1.52 47.61
N ASN A 20 4.51 -2.20 46.61
CA ASN A 20 5.24 -3.05 45.69
C ASN A 20 6.11 -2.22 44.74
N VAL A 21 7.42 -2.45 44.77
CA VAL A 21 8.42 -1.75 44.01
C VAL A 21 8.20 -1.88 42.49
N GLU A 22 7.79 -3.05 42.04
CA GLU A 22 7.51 -3.32 40.62
C GLU A 22 6.31 -2.49 40.15
N GLU A 23 5.21 -2.46 40.89
CA GLU A 23 4.02 -1.66 40.55
C GLU A 23 4.31 -0.15 40.56
N ARG A 24 5.18 0.29 41.48
CA ARG A 24 5.59 1.71 41.60
C ARG A 24 6.27 2.24 40.38
N PHE A 25 7.10 1.45 39.69
CA PHE A 25 7.93 1.91 38.58
C PHE A 25 7.52 1.37 37.22
N ARG A 26 6.60 0.41 37.16
CA ARG A 26 6.13 -0.22 35.92
C ARG A 26 5.68 0.79 34.86
N TRP A 27 4.93 1.81 35.24
CA TRP A 27 4.36 2.79 34.31
C TRP A 27 5.43 3.55 33.52
N LEU A 28 6.63 3.76 34.07
CA LEU A 28 7.75 4.45 33.39
C LEU A 28 8.25 3.68 32.16
N PHE A 29 7.96 2.37 32.11
CA PHE A 29 8.40 1.47 31.05
C PHE A 29 7.22 0.90 30.25
N CYS A 30 6.07 1.61 30.26
CA CYS A 30 4.89 1.24 29.48
C CYS A 30 4.61 2.27 28.39
N ALA A 31 4.02 1.83 27.27
CA ALA A 31 3.60 2.72 26.19
C ALA A 31 2.62 3.78 26.73
N GLY A 32 2.88 5.06 26.40
CA GLY A 32 2.10 6.18 26.90
C GLY A 32 2.58 6.77 28.23
N ALA A 33 3.77 6.43 28.69
CA ALA A 33 4.43 7.05 29.83
C ALA A 33 4.78 8.52 29.49
N ASN A 34 3.78 9.39 29.58
CA ASN A 34 3.96 10.85 29.45
C ASN A 34 3.75 11.48 30.83
N GLU A 35 4.62 12.41 31.22
CA GLU A 35 4.35 13.24 32.38
C GLU A 35 3.09 14.07 32.14
N LEU A 36 2.11 13.89 33.04
CA LEU A 36 0.95 14.76 33.13
C LEU A 36 1.41 16.13 33.65
N GLY A 37 1.60 17.09 32.80
CA GLY A 37 1.88 18.47 33.19
C GLY A 37 2.64 19.25 32.13
N GLU A 38 2.20 20.48 31.91
CA GLU A 38 2.75 21.57 31.11
C GLU A 38 3.36 21.25 29.74
N ASN A 39 3.09 22.13 28.76
CA ASN A 39 3.56 22.10 27.37
C ASN A 39 5.09 22.17 27.24
N TYR A 40 5.79 21.08 27.54
CA TYR A 40 7.20 20.94 27.18
C TYR A 40 7.33 20.46 25.75
N ASP A 41 8.41 20.87 25.06
CA ASP A 41 8.81 20.24 23.82
C ASP A 41 9.15 18.76 24.07
N TRP A 42 8.98 17.95 23.03
CA TRP A 42 9.14 16.50 23.09
C TRP A 42 10.54 16.07 23.60
N GLN A 43 11.59 16.83 23.30
CA GLN A 43 12.96 16.52 23.72
C GLN A 43 13.12 16.67 25.24
N THR A 44 12.58 17.72 25.80
CA THR A 44 12.59 17.97 27.25
C THR A 44 11.78 16.90 27.99
N GLN A 45 10.61 16.51 27.47
CA GLN A 45 9.81 15.44 28.05
C GLN A 45 10.56 14.10 28.02
N ARG A 46 11.22 13.78 26.90
CA ARG A 46 12.01 12.56 26.76
C ARG A 46 13.17 12.52 27.75
N ASN A 47 13.94 13.59 27.85
CA ASN A 47 15.09 13.67 28.78
C ASN A 47 14.65 13.44 30.24
N ARG A 48 13.54 14.03 30.65
CA ARG A 48 12.97 13.84 32.00
C ARG A 48 12.51 12.40 32.22
N LEU A 49 11.87 11.79 31.23
CA LEU A 49 11.47 10.39 31.31
C LEU A 49 12.70 9.48 31.46
N GLU A 50 13.76 9.72 30.69
CA GLU A 50 15.02 8.97 30.76
C GLU A 50 15.69 9.11 32.12
N GLU A 51 15.69 10.31 32.74
CA GLU A 51 16.19 10.54 34.09
C GLU A 51 15.39 9.75 35.12
N ARG A 52 14.06 9.79 35.07
CA ARG A 52 13.20 9.01 35.98
C ARG A 52 13.33 7.51 35.78
N GLN A 53 13.48 7.08 34.53
CA GLN A 53 13.73 5.66 34.23
C GLN A 53 15.07 5.21 34.85
N LEU A 54 16.08 6.05 34.82
CA LEU A 54 17.37 5.75 35.44
C LEU A 54 17.24 5.65 36.97
N GLU A 55 16.57 6.62 37.61
CA GLU A 55 16.31 6.58 39.06
C GLU A 55 15.53 5.33 39.49
N ALA A 56 14.51 4.97 38.70
CA ALA A 56 13.72 3.76 38.93
C ALA A 56 14.58 2.49 38.85
N VAL A 57 15.45 2.40 37.84
CA VAL A 57 16.37 1.26 37.67
C VAL A 57 17.38 1.16 38.82
N GLU A 58 17.94 2.29 39.28
CA GLU A 58 18.83 2.30 40.46
C GLU A 58 18.13 1.74 41.69
N PHE A 59 16.87 2.12 41.90
CA PHE A 59 16.07 1.62 43.02
C PHE A 59 15.73 0.11 42.86
N LEU A 60 15.29 -0.31 41.65
CA LEU A 60 15.01 -1.72 41.37
C LEU A 60 16.24 -2.61 41.58
N LEU A 61 17.43 -2.14 41.19
CA LEU A 61 18.69 -2.86 41.32
C LEU A 61 19.17 -2.95 42.79
N ALA A 62 18.71 -2.03 43.66
CA ALA A 62 19.01 -2.04 45.08
C ALA A 62 18.09 -3.00 45.85
N GLU A 63 16.85 -3.18 45.43
CA GLU A 63 15.79 -3.92 46.16
C GLU A 63 15.54 -5.33 45.61
N LEU A 64 15.80 -5.54 44.26
CA LEU A 64 15.47 -6.79 43.59
C LEU A 64 16.70 -7.63 43.27
N GLU A 65 16.54 -8.95 43.41
CA GLU A 65 17.49 -9.92 42.84
C GLU A 65 17.40 -9.99 41.32
N PHE A 66 18.44 -10.49 40.67
CA PHE A 66 18.52 -10.54 39.18
C PHE A 66 17.35 -11.28 38.55
N GLU A 67 16.86 -12.34 39.15
CA GLU A 67 15.72 -13.09 38.59
C GLU A 67 14.40 -12.30 38.69
N GLN A 68 14.24 -11.49 39.72
CA GLN A 68 13.08 -10.59 39.88
C GLN A 68 13.13 -9.45 38.84
N ILE A 69 14.33 -8.95 38.45
CA ILE A 69 14.48 -7.96 37.39
C ILE A 69 13.98 -8.53 36.05
N PHE A 70 14.23 -9.80 35.73
CA PHE A 70 13.67 -10.44 34.54
C PHE A 70 12.17 -10.71 34.68
N HIS A 71 11.65 -10.96 35.91
CA HIS A 71 10.22 -11.04 36.12
C HIS A 71 9.55 -9.67 35.91
N PHE A 72 10.12 -8.60 36.42
CA PHE A 72 9.64 -7.23 36.21
C PHE A 72 9.56 -6.93 34.71
N SER A 73 10.52 -7.40 33.92
CA SER A 73 10.55 -7.17 32.46
C SER A 73 9.31 -7.72 31.75
N SER A 74 8.68 -8.79 32.23
CA SER A 74 7.45 -9.33 31.67
C SER A 74 6.21 -8.46 31.89
N THR A 75 6.31 -7.46 32.77
CA THR A 75 5.20 -6.56 33.14
C THR A 75 5.23 -5.21 32.41
N ILE A 76 6.28 -4.92 31.65
CA ILE A 76 6.53 -3.67 30.94
C ILE A 76 6.38 -3.84 29.42
N THR A 77 6.36 -2.75 28.66
CA THR A 77 6.27 -2.76 27.20
C THR A 77 7.44 -2.04 26.50
N LEU A 78 8.20 -1.21 27.21
CA LEU A 78 9.36 -0.48 26.69
C LEU A 78 10.66 -1.18 27.11
N HIS A 79 10.85 -2.43 26.64
CA HIS A 79 11.95 -3.29 27.04
C HIS A 79 13.33 -2.73 26.69
N SER A 80 13.48 -2.13 25.50
CA SER A 80 14.74 -1.50 25.08
C SER A 80 15.10 -0.29 25.96
N ASP A 81 14.11 0.54 26.34
CA ASP A 81 14.35 1.70 27.20
C ASP A 81 14.77 1.26 28.63
N PHE A 82 14.15 0.17 29.12
CA PHE A 82 14.58 -0.46 30.37
C PHE A 82 16.04 -0.93 30.31
N GLY A 83 16.41 -1.57 29.20
CA GLY A 83 17.79 -2.00 28.94
C GLY A 83 18.78 -0.83 28.86
N LEU A 84 18.40 0.29 28.21
CA LEU A 84 19.20 1.51 28.16
C LEU A 84 19.40 2.12 29.53
N ALA A 85 18.37 2.17 30.37
CA ALA A 85 18.47 2.65 31.74
C ALA A 85 19.39 1.76 32.60
N LEU A 86 19.28 0.41 32.45
CA LEU A 86 20.21 -0.54 33.07
C LEU A 86 21.68 -0.30 32.67
N ALA A 87 21.94 0.00 31.42
CA ALA A 87 23.27 0.31 30.93
C ALA A 87 23.86 1.58 31.58
N ARG A 88 23.02 2.58 31.80
CA ARG A 88 23.42 3.88 32.40
C ARG A 88 23.50 3.86 33.93
N SER A 89 22.93 2.85 34.59
CA SER A 89 22.90 2.74 36.05
C SER A 89 24.30 2.72 36.68
N SER A 90 24.39 2.97 37.98
CA SER A 90 25.65 2.90 38.76
C SER A 90 26.14 1.48 39.01
N THR A 91 25.37 0.47 38.64
CA THR A 91 25.69 -0.96 38.82
C THR A 91 27.04 -1.33 38.22
N LYS A 92 27.78 -2.23 38.88
CA LYS A 92 29.09 -2.70 38.43
C LYS A 92 29.02 -3.27 37.02
N CYS A 93 30.02 -2.94 36.19
CA CYS A 93 30.12 -3.34 34.80
C CYS A 93 29.93 -4.85 34.58
N GLY A 94 30.48 -5.70 35.45
CA GLY A 94 30.33 -7.16 35.36
C GLY A 94 28.87 -7.62 35.49
N HIS A 95 28.05 -6.97 36.29
CA HIS A 95 26.62 -7.29 36.42
C HIS A 95 25.85 -6.87 35.16
N LYS A 96 26.17 -5.73 34.56
CA LYS A 96 25.57 -5.31 33.28
C LYS A 96 25.88 -6.29 32.16
N HIS A 97 27.11 -6.75 32.05
CA HIS A 97 27.51 -7.77 31.09
C HIS A 97 26.80 -9.10 31.32
N PHE A 98 26.62 -9.52 32.57
CA PHE A 98 25.89 -10.72 32.91
C PHE A 98 24.40 -10.64 32.46
N LEU A 99 23.73 -9.53 32.82
CA LEU A 99 22.33 -9.29 32.40
C LEU A 99 22.20 -9.23 30.89
N MET A 100 23.10 -8.50 30.22
CA MET A 100 23.14 -8.41 28.75
C MET A 100 23.29 -9.79 28.11
N LYS A 101 24.27 -10.58 28.53
CA LYS A 101 24.49 -11.95 28.02
C LYS A 101 23.25 -12.81 28.19
N LYS A 102 22.68 -12.88 29.42
CA LYS A 102 21.51 -13.69 29.74
C LYS A 102 20.29 -13.27 28.92
N ALA A 103 20.08 -11.97 28.74
CA ALA A 103 18.98 -11.42 27.94
C ALA A 103 19.17 -11.70 26.45
N LEU A 104 20.36 -11.49 25.89
CA LEU A 104 20.63 -11.77 24.48
C LEU A 104 20.52 -13.25 24.10
N MET A 105 20.75 -14.16 25.03
CA MET A 105 20.57 -15.60 24.84
C MET A 105 19.11 -16.05 24.91
N SER A 106 18.20 -15.22 25.41
CA SER A 106 16.78 -15.58 25.59
C SER A 106 16.10 -15.87 24.24
N GLY A 107 15.23 -16.89 24.23
CA GLY A 107 14.29 -17.13 23.14
C GLY A 107 13.11 -16.14 23.13
N ASP A 108 12.88 -15.44 24.24
CA ASP A 108 11.86 -14.42 24.39
C ASP A 108 12.35 -13.08 23.79
N SER A 109 11.58 -12.54 22.85
CA SER A 109 11.92 -11.30 22.15
C SER A 109 11.95 -10.08 23.07
N ASP A 110 11.10 -10.04 24.07
CA ASP A 110 10.96 -8.93 24.99
C ASP A 110 12.17 -8.85 25.92
N ILE A 111 12.58 -10.01 26.46
CA ILE A 111 13.81 -10.14 27.24
C ILE A 111 15.04 -9.80 26.36
N ALA A 112 15.05 -10.26 25.12
CA ALA A 112 16.15 -9.96 24.20
C ALA A 112 16.27 -8.45 23.91
N ASN A 113 15.17 -7.74 23.81
CA ASN A 113 15.16 -6.29 23.62
C ASN A 113 15.79 -5.54 24.81
N ILE A 114 15.69 -6.08 26.02
CA ILE A 114 16.45 -5.55 27.18
C ILE A 114 17.96 -5.72 26.94
N GLY A 115 18.37 -6.93 26.52
CA GLY A 115 19.76 -7.19 26.20
C GLY A 115 20.34 -6.28 25.11
N LEU A 116 19.57 -6.03 24.06
CA LEU A 116 19.91 -5.05 23.03
C LEU A 116 19.97 -3.62 23.59
N GLY A 117 19.04 -3.22 24.44
CA GLY A 117 19.07 -1.93 25.12
C GLY A 117 20.33 -1.75 25.95
N ILE A 118 20.74 -2.78 26.72
CA ILE A 118 21.99 -2.76 27.48
C ILE A 118 23.20 -2.63 26.53
N LEU A 119 23.23 -3.42 25.46
CA LEU A 119 24.31 -3.39 24.47
C LEU A 119 24.47 -2.02 23.82
N TYR A 120 23.36 -1.40 23.37
CA TYR A 120 23.36 -0.05 22.81
C TYR A 120 23.78 1.02 23.82
N GLY A 121 23.28 0.92 25.06
CA GLY A 121 23.65 1.86 26.11
C GLY A 121 25.14 1.77 26.47
N LEU A 122 25.71 0.57 26.58
CA LEU A 122 27.14 0.39 26.81
C LEU A 122 27.99 0.81 25.61
N LYS A 123 27.55 0.49 24.38
CA LYS A 123 28.18 0.98 23.14
C LYS A 123 28.30 2.51 23.14
N ALA A 124 27.26 3.22 23.52
CA ALA A 124 27.25 4.68 23.55
C ALA A 124 28.31 5.27 24.50
N THR A 125 28.72 4.55 25.55
CA THR A 125 29.77 5.01 26.47
C THR A 125 31.21 4.86 25.90
N LYS A 126 31.37 4.14 24.77
CA LYS A 126 32.68 3.82 24.19
C LYS A 126 33.19 4.87 23.19
N GLY A 127 32.36 5.82 22.80
CA GLY A 127 32.75 6.87 21.84
C GLY A 127 33.28 6.30 20.53
N SER A 128 34.50 6.68 20.12
CA SER A 128 35.15 6.24 18.89
C SER A 128 35.51 4.74 18.87
N GLU A 129 35.61 4.07 20.01
CA GLU A 129 35.95 2.65 20.12
C GLU A 129 34.68 1.77 20.13
N SER A 130 33.52 2.35 19.95
CA SER A 130 32.23 1.67 20.10
C SER A 130 32.07 0.46 19.17
N GLU A 131 32.52 0.55 17.94
CA GLU A 131 32.42 -0.55 16.95
C GLU A 131 33.39 -1.69 17.27
N THR A 132 34.64 -1.34 17.59
CA THR A 132 35.66 -2.31 18.02
C THR A 132 35.20 -3.06 19.25
N TRP A 133 34.63 -2.36 20.22
CA TRP A 133 34.11 -2.98 21.44
C TRP A 133 32.94 -3.96 21.14
N VAL A 134 32.00 -3.59 20.27
CA VAL A 134 30.92 -4.52 19.87
C VAL A 134 31.47 -5.73 19.14
N GLN A 135 32.50 -5.52 18.29
CA GLN A 135 33.19 -6.63 17.61
C GLN A 135 33.84 -7.59 18.62
N GLU A 136 34.49 -7.09 19.67
CA GLU A 136 35.08 -7.91 20.76
C GLU A 136 33.99 -8.71 21.49
N ILE A 137 32.86 -8.09 21.81
CA ILE A 137 31.71 -8.77 22.44
C ILE A 137 31.15 -9.87 21.53
N TRP A 138 31.07 -9.63 20.22
CA TRP A 138 30.63 -10.63 19.25
C TRP A 138 31.61 -11.82 19.19
N GLU A 139 32.90 -11.56 19.11
CA GLU A 139 33.96 -12.61 19.13
C GLU A 139 33.96 -13.40 20.46
N GLN A 140 33.71 -12.72 21.57
CA GLN A 140 33.52 -13.36 22.86
C GLN A 140 32.28 -14.27 22.87
N ALA A 141 31.15 -13.78 22.30
CA ALA A 141 29.92 -14.56 22.22
C ALA A 141 30.11 -15.85 21.41
N ILE A 142 30.91 -15.79 20.34
CA ILE A 142 31.29 -16.95 19.54
C ILE A 142 32.15 -17.91 20.36
N THR A 143 33.20 -17.39 20.98
CA THR A 143 34.22 -18.19 21.72
C THR A 143 33.61 -18.89 22.93
N ASP A 144 32.77 -18.16 23.68
CA ASP A 144 32.13 -18.63 24.91
C ASP A 144 30.79 -19.34 24.65
N ASN A 145 30.41 -19.52 23.37
CA ASN A 145 29.20 -20.18 22.93
C ASN A 145 27.91 -19.62 23.60
N TRP A 146 27.62 -18.32 23.38
CA TRP A 146 26.40 -17.69 23.92
C TRP A 146 25.15 -18.16 23.17
N GLY A 147 25.30 -18.93 22.10
CA GLY A 147 24.24 -19.43 21.25
C GLY A 147 23.89 -18.52 20.08
N GLU A 148 23.23 -19.11 19.10
CA GLU A 148 22.97 -18.51 17.78
C GLU A 148 22.22 -17.19 17.84
N LEU A 149 21.20 -17.11 18.72
CA LEU A 149 20.40 -15.89 18.85
C LEU A 149 21.21 -14.70 19.40
N ALA A 150 22.07 -14.94 20.40
CA ALA A 150 22.96 -13.90 20.93
C ALA A 150 23.97 -13.44 19.89
N GLU A 151 24.58 -14.39 19.16
CA GLU A 151 25.55 -14.11 18.11
C GLU A 151 24.94 -13.24 17.01
N VAL A 152 23.73 -13.59 16.54
CA VAL A 152 23.01 -12.80 15.51
C VAL A 152 22.64 -11.42 16.03
N ARG A 153 22.05 -11.32 17.21
CA ARG A 153 21.63 -10.03 17.79
C ARG A 153 22.79 -9.05 17.97
N ILE A 154 23.96 -9.56 18.41
CA ILE A 154 25.16 -8.71 18.55
C ILE A 154 25.69 -8.29 17.17
N SER A 155 25.75 -9.22 16.21
CA SER A 155 26.22 -8.91 14.85
C SER A 155 25.34 -7.86 14.16
N GLN A 156 24.05 -7.83 14.44
CA GLN A 156 23.14 -6.81 13.92
C GLN A 156 23.40 -5.39 14.48
N VAL A 157 24.16 -5.24 15.57
CA VAL A 157 24.55 -3.92 16.12
C VAL A 157 25.82 -3.38 15.43
N LEU A 158 26.58 -4.24 14.75
CA LEU A 158 27.74 -3.84 13.95
C LEU A 158 27.29 -3.13 12.65
N PRO A 159 28.17 -2.31 12.04
CA PRO A 159 27.91 -1.73 10.73
C PRO A 159 27.65 -2.84 9.69
N PRO A 160 26.57 -2.75 8.92
CA PRO A 160 26.22 -3.75 7.92
C PRO A 160 27.08 -3.58 6.65
N VAL A 161 28.29 -4.08 6.68
CA VAL A 161 29.26 -4.02 5.57
C VAL A 161 29.57 -5.42 5.05
N MET A 162 30.06 -5.50 3.81
CA MET A 162 30.38 -6.79 3.15
C MET A 162 31.30 -7.67 4.01
N SER A 163 32.31 -7.09 4.66
CA SER A 163 33.22 -7.85 5.53
C SER A 163 32.52 -8.51 6.72
N LEU A 164 31.49 -7.89 7.27
CA LEU A 164 30.64 -8.49 8.31
C LEU A 164 29.85 -9.66 7.73
N TRP A 165 29.20 -9.47 6.58
CA TRP A 165 28.38 -10.50 5.96
C TRP A 165 29.16 -11.73 5.56
N LEU A 166 30.35 -11.57 4.98
CA LEU A 166 31.26 -12.69 4.70
C LEU A 166 31.66 -13.46 5.96
N LYS A 167 31.84 -12.75 7.09
CA LYS A 167 32.09 -13.42 8.38
C LYS A 167 30.85 -14.20 8.85
N ILE A 168 29.66 -13.64 8.72
CA ILE A 168 28.39 -14.29 9.06
C ILE A 168 28.16 -15.53 8.19
N GLU A 169 28.46 -15.47 6.90
CA GLU A 169 28.33 -16.60 5.97
C GLU A 169 29.33 -17.70 6.24
N SER A 170 30.49 -17.38 6.82
CA SER A 170 31.47 -18.38 7.26
C SER A 170 31.02 -19.13 8.52
N ARG A 171 29.93 -18.66 9.18
CA ARG A 171 29.32 -19.32 10.33
C ARG A 171 28.39 -20.46 9.88
N PRO A 172 27.88 -21.32 10.81
CA PRO A 172 26.83 -22.28 10.48
C PRO A 172 25.64 -21.62 9.78
N VAL A 173 25.06 -22.33 8.79
CA VAL A 173 24.00 -21.80 7.87
C VAL A 173 22.81 -21.17 8.61
N ASN A 174 22.43 -21.73 9.76
CA ASN A 174 21.35 -21.19 10.59
C ASN A 174 21.63 -19.76 11.09
N ILE A 175 22.87 -19.40 11.37
CA ILE A 175 23.24 -18.04 11.81
C ILE A 175 23.00 -17.02 10.70
N SER A 176 23.46 -17.30 9.49
CA SER A 176 23.21 -16.46 8.32
C SER A 176 21.70 -16.36 8.03
N THR A 177 20.99 -17.49 8.08
CA THR A 177 19.54 -17.52 7.89
C THR A 177 18.80 -16.64 8.90
N ILE A 178 19.07 -16.80 10.20
CA ILE A 178 18.43 -16.00 11.26
C ILE A 178 18.80 -14.51 11.10
N TYR A 179 20.06 -14.21 10.75
CA TYR A 179 20.49 -12.83 10.53
C TYR A 179 19.62 -12.14 9.45
N TRP A 180 19.50 -12.73 8.28
CA TRP A 180 18.75 -12.17 7.16
C TRP A 180 17.23 -12.18 7.39
N GLN A 181 16.72 -13.15 8.15
CA GLN A 181 15.31 -13.16 8.55
C GLN A 181 14.95 -12.06 9.56
N THR A 182 15.91 -11.59 10.35
CA THR A 182 15.60 -10.70 11.48
C THR A 182 16.26 -9.32 11.43
N ILE A 183 17.24 -9.09 10.53
CA ILE A 183 17.89 -7.76 10.41
C ILE A 183 16.87 -6.68 10.07
N PRO A 184 16.78 -5.58 10.86
CA PRO A 184 15.91 -4.48 10.52
C PRO A 184 16.38 -3.75 9.24
N THR A 185 15.50 -3.59 8.26
CA THR A 185 15.86 -3.00 6.95
C THR A 185 16.36 -1.56 7.04
N PHE A 186 15.90 -0.78 8.04
CA PHE A 186 16.40 0.58 8.27
C PHE A 186 17.89 0.64 8.64
N ARG A 187 18.48 -0.49 9.03
CA ARG A 187 19.93 -0.59 9.30
C ARG A 187 20.74 -0.84 8.03
N LEU A 188 20.12 -1.33 6.97
CA LEU A 188 20.76 -1.57 5.70
C LEU A 188 20.95 -0.25 4.97
N SER A 189 22.20 0.21 4.83
CA SER A 189 22.52 1.44 4.11
C SER A 189 22.37 1.26 2.60
N ALA A 190 22.00 2.32 1.91
CA ALA A 190 21.90 2.35 0.46
C ALA A 190 23.26 2.31 -0.27
N ASP A 191 24.36 2.63 0.44
CA ASP A 191 25.72 2.60 -0.12
C ASP A 191 26.30 1.18 -0.22
N LEU A 192 25.50 0.17 0.15
CA LEU A 192 25.90 -1.23 0.13
C LEU A 192 25.68 -1.86 -1.24
N GLU A 193 26.26 -3.03 -1.47
CA GLU A 193 26.03 -3.82 -2.67
C GLU A 193 24.55 -4.23 -2.75
N LEU A 194 23.78 -3.47 -3.51
CA LEU A 194 22.33 -3.53 -3.60
C LEU A 194 21.83 -4.94 -3.94
N GLU A 195 22.39 -5.55 -4.96
CA GLU A 195 21.96 -6.89 -5.39
C GLU A 195 22.18 -7.93 -4.30
N TYR A 196 23.30 -7.85 -3.59
CA TYR A 196 23.59 -8.76 -2.49
C TYR A 196 22.54 -8.66 -1.37
N VAL A 197 22.16 -7.44 -0.99
CA VAL A 197 21.13 -7.21 0.02
C VAL A 197 19.77 -7.75 -0.44
N ILE A 198 19.40 -7.45 -1.68
CA ILE A 198 18.13 -7.90 -2.26
C ILE A 198 18.07 -9.42 -2.33
N ASP A 199 19.10 -10.07 -2.84
CA ASP A 199 19.15 -11.53 -2.95
C ASP A 199 18.97 -12.21 -1.60
N HIS A 200 19.62 -11.71 -0.57
CA HIS A 200 19.50 -12.27 0.78
C HIS A 200 18.15 -12.00 1.43
N LEU A 201 17.54 -10.83 1.21
CA LEU A 201 16.18 -10.57 1.68
C LEU A 201 15.15 -11.48 0.97
N LEU A 202 15.32 -11.72 -0.33
CA LEU A 202 14.45 -12.64 -1.07
C LEU A 202 14.64 -14.09 -0.63
N LEU A 203 15.87 -14.54 -0.39
CA LEU A 203 16.18 -15.87 0.14
C LEU A 203 15.63 -16.07 1.57
N ALA A 204 15.48 -15.00 2.32
CA ALA A 204 14.90 -15.00 3.67
C ALA A 204 13.36 -14.88 3.68
N ASP A 205 12.68 -15.01 2.53
CA ASP A 205 11.23 -14.82 2.34
C ASP A 205 10.71 -13.41 2.74
N ARG A 206 11.57 -12.38 2.62
CA ARG A 206 11.28 -10.99 3.00
C ARG A 206 11.11 -10.09 1.77
N SER A 207 10.37 -10.55 0.78
CA SER A 207 10.18 -9.83 -0.47
C SER A 207 9.48 -8.48 -0.31
N HIS A 208 8.56 -8.35 0.65
CA HIS A 208 7.89 -7.06 0.95
C HIS A 208 8.83 -6.08 1.64
N ASP A 209 9.74 -6.55 2.49
CA ASP A 209 10.78 -5.72 3.08
C ASP A 209 11.79 -5.26 2.01
N ALA A 210 12.15 -6.12 1.07
CA ALA A 210 12.99 -5.78 -0.07
C ALA A 210 12.33 -4.71 -0.96
N LEU A 211 11.02 -4.83 -1.22
CA LEU A 211 10.22 -3.87 -1.97
C LEU A 211 10.20 -2.49 -1.27
N ALA A 212 9.90 -2.47 0.03
CA ALA A 212 9.89 -1.24 0.82
C ALA A 212 11.29 -0.60 0.89
N TRP A 213 12.33 -1.42 1.06
CA TRP A 213 13.71 -0.94 1.10
C TRP A 213 14.14 -0.31 -0.22
N LEU A 214 13.85 -0.93 -1.37
CA LEU A 214 14.11 -0.36 -2.70
C LEU A 214 13.38 0.96 -2.89
N ALA A 215 12.09 1.04 -2.58
CA ALA A 215 11.30 2.24 -2.74
C ALA A 215 11.84 3.41 -1.90
N ASN A 216 12.26 3.14 -0.66
CA ASN A 216 12.86 4.16 0.21
C ASN A 216 14.25 4.61 -0.26
N ASN A 217 14.96 3.77 -1.02
CA ASN A 217 16.30 4.02 -1.51
C ASN A 217 16.36 4.20 -3.04
N ILE A 218 15.25 4.55 -3.68
CA ILE A 218 15.17 4.66 -5.16
C ILE A 218 16.19 5.64 -5.78
N LYS A 219 16.72 6.57 -4.98
CA LYS A 219 17.74 7.54 -5.39
C LYS A 219 19.10 6.92 -5.71
N ILE A 220 19.35 5.68 -5.33
CA ILE A 220 20.55 4.93 -5.71
C ILE A 220 20.47 4.39 -7.15
N GLU A 221 19.37 4.66 -7.85
CA GLU A 221 19.15 4.30 -9.25
C GLU A 221 19.36 2.79 -9.52
N PRO A 222 18.58 1.91 -8.82
CA PRO A 222 18.69 0.46 -9.04
C PRO A 222 18.38 0.09 -10.49
N GLU A 223 18.96 -0.99 -10.98
CA GLU A 223 18.58 -1.52 -12.28
C GLU A 223 17.08 -1.93 -12.30
N GLY A 224 16.36 -1.58 -13.37
CA GLY A 224 14.94 -1.93 -13.53
C GLY A 224 14.67 -3.43 -13.38
N SER A 225 15.61 -4.27 -13.84
CA SER A 225 15.56 -5.73 -13.72
C SER A 225 15.48 -6.21 -12.25
N VAL A 226 16.19 -5.56 -11.34
CA VAL A 226 16.17 -5.87 -9.91
C VAL A 226 14.81 -5.52 -9.29
N ILE A 227 14.27 -4.34 -9.63
CA ILE A 227 12.95 -3.91 -9.17
C ILE A 227 11.88 -4.89 -9.65
N ILE A 228 11.88 -5.23 -10.94
CA ILE A 228 10.92 -6.17 -11.55
C ILE A 228 10.96 -7.52 -10.83
N ARG A 229 12.17 -8.05 -10.59
CA ARG A 229 12.35 -9.31 -9.86
C ARG A 229 11.76 -9.27 -8.45
N VAL A 230 12.03 -8.22 -7.69
CA VAL A 230 11.47 -8.02 -6.34
C VAL A 230 9.95 -7.93 -6.38
N MET A 231 9.41 -7.17 -7.31
CA MET A 231 7.96 -7.01 -7.45
C MET A 231 7.28 -8.34 -7.79
N HIS A 232 7.81 -9.13 -8.74
CA HIS A 232 7.25 -10.45 -9.04
C HIS A 232 7.34 -11.42 -7.86
N THR A 233 8.46 -11.41 -7.13
CA THR A 233 8.62 -12.27 -5.95
C THR A 233 7.63 -11.88 -4.86
N ALA A 234 7.49 -10.58 -4.57
CA ALA A 234 6.54 -10.08 -3.57
C ALA A 234 5.06 -10.40 -3.92
N ALA A 235 4.73 -10.37 -5.20
CA ALA A 235 3.38 -10.76 -5.66
C ALA A 235 3.10 -12.26 -5.51
N SER A 236 4.14 -13.09 -5.48
CA SER A 236 4.01 -14.56 -5.40
C SER A 236 3.97 -15.08 -3.96
N THR A 237 4.29 -14.26 -2.97
CA THR A 237 4.26 -14.66 -1.55
C THR A 237 2.85 -14.68 -1.00
N LYS A 238 2.60 -15.58 -0.01
CA LYS A 238 1.25 -15.76 0.58
C LYS A 238 0.75 -14.52 1.35
N ASP A 239 1.65 -13.71 1.82
CA ASP A 239 1.36 -12.42 2.49
C ASP A 239 1.18 -11.29 1.46
N SER A 240 0.51 -11.60 0.35
CA SER A 240 0.24 -10.66 -0.73
C SER A 240 -0.32 -9.33 -0.18
N PRO A 241 0.12 -8.17 -0.71
CA PRO A 241 -0.28 -6.83 -0.27
C PRO A 241 -1.75 -6.46 -0.51
N ASN A 242 -2.60 -7.45 -0.82
CA ASN A 242 -4.05 -7.27 -0.91
C ASN A 242 -4.74 -6.95 0.43
N ASN A 243 -3.99 -6.95 1.54
CA ASN A 243 -4.46 -6.40 2.80
C ASN A 243 -4.08 -4.93 2.87
N ASP A 244 -5.06 -4.05 2.82
CA ASP A 244 -5.19 -2.61 3.12
C ASP A 244 -3.98 -1.86 3.72
N ASN A 245 -2.78 -2.10 3.23
CA ASN A 245 -1.61 -1.43 3.72
C ASN A 245 -1.31 -0.20 2.84
N THR A 246 -1.75 0.98 3.29
CA THR A 246 -1.52 2.27 2.62
C THR A 246 -0.05 2.49 2.25
N MET A 247 0.88 1.96 3.06
CA MET A 247 2.31 2.03 2.77
C MET A 247 2.73 1.15 1.59
N SER A 248 2.11 -0.02 1.42
CA SER A 248 2.40 -0.89 0.26
C SER A 248 2.02 -0.21 -1.06
N SER A 249 0.88 0.48 -1.12
CA SER A 249 0.46 1.22 -2.31
C SER A 249 1.41 2.36 -2.66
N TYR A 250 1.96 3.03 -1.64
CA TYR A 250 2.94 4.09 -1.81
C TYR A 250 4.26 3.56 -2.39
N TYR A 251 4.80 2.47 -1.85
CA TYR A 251 6.05 1.88 -2.33
C TYR A 251 5.92 1.33 -3.75
N ILE A 252 4.84 0.61 -4.04
CA ILE A 252 4.57 0.08 -5.38
C ILE A 252 4.45 1.23 -6.39
N GLY A 253 3.76 2.31 -6.05
CA GLY A 253 3.65 3.48 -6.91
C GLY A 253 5.00 4.11 -7.24
N ILE A 254 5.90 4.28 -6.25
CA ILE A 254 7.26 4.81 -6.48
C ILE A 254 8.06 3.92 -7.44
N LEU A 255 8.01 2.60 -7.23
CA LEU A 255 8.77 1.68 -8.08
C LEU A 255 8.24 1.64 -9.51
N LEU A 256 6.93 1.70 -9.72
CA LEU A 256 6.33 1.77 -11.05
C LEU A 256 6.62 3.11 -11.76
N ASP A 257 6.56 4.25 -11.04
CA ASP A 257 6.95 5.55 -11.59
C ASP A 257 8.42 5.55 -12.05
N TYR A 258 9.30 4.90 -11.27
CA TYR A 258 10.69 4.72 -11.67
C TYR A 258 10.83 3.85 -12.92
N LEU A 259 10.19 2.67 -12.96
CA LEU A 259 10.22 1.77 -14.10
C LEU A 259 9.61 2.40 -15.37
N GLU A 260 8.60 3.26 -15.24
CA GLU A 260 8.00 3.99 -16.36
C GLU A 260 8.99 4.99 -16.98
N SER A 261 9.92 5.52 -16.17
CA SER A 261 10.99 6.41 -16.63
C SER A 261 12.24 5.69 -17.15
N ASP A 262 12.40 4.40 -16.84
CA ASP A 262 13.53 3.58 -17.28
C ASP A 262 13.35 3.13 -18.74
N VAL A 263 14.28 3.56 -19.61
CA VAL A 263 14.26 3.25 -21.05
C VAL A 263 14.42 1.75 -21.37
N ASN A 264 14.96 0.98 -20.44
CA ASN A 264 15.16 -0.46 -20.59
C ASN A 264 13.94 -1.28 -20.19
N THR A 265 12.99 -0.68 -19.48
CA THR A 265 11.77 -1.37 -19.05
C THR A 265 10.75 -1.42 -20.18
N SER A 266 10.35 -2.63 -20.59
CA SER A 266 9.37 -2.80 -21.65
C SER A 266 7.97 -2.40 -21.19
N LYS A 267 7.15 -1.89 -22.13
CA LYS A 267 5.74 -1.54 -21.84
C LYS A 267 4.92 -2.78 -21.46
N GLU A 268 5.25 -3.92 -22.04
CA GLU A 268 4.58 -5.20 -21.72
C GLU A 268 4.82 -5.59 -20.25
N GLU A 269 6.01 -5.33 -19.74
CA GLU A 269 6.33 -5.61 -18.34
C GLU A 269 5.60 -4.64 -17.38
N LEU A 270 5.53 -3.35 -17.73
CA LEU A 270 4.72 -2.40 -16.97
C LEU A 270 3.25 -2.80 -16.93
N VAL A 271 2.67 -3.21 -18.06
CA VAL A 271 1.28 -3.70 -18.13
C VAL A 271 1.08 -4.92 -17.22
N ARG A 272 2.05 -5.85 -17.21
CA ARG A 272 2.01 -7.05 -16.37
C ARG A 272 2.06 -6.70 -14.88
N LEU A 273 2.95 -5.80 -14.48
CA LEU A 273 3.06 -5.33 -13.10
C LEU A 273 1.82 -4.54 -12.67
N GLU A 274 1.32 -3.62 -13.50
CA GLU A 274 0.09 -2.89 -13.22
C GLU A 274 -1.13 -3.84 -13.11
N TRP A 275 -1.18 -4.90 -13.89
CA TRP A 275 -2.19 -5.95 -13.73
C TRP A 275 -2.05 -6.66 -12.38
N ILE A 276 -0.86 -7.12 -12.02
CA ILE A 276 -0.60 -7.85 -10.76
C ILE A 276 -0.99 -7.00 -9.55
N TYR A 277 -0.64 -5.72 -9.56
CA TYR A 277 -0.85 -4.80 -8.45
C TYR A 277 -2.10 -3.91 -8.58
N PHE A 278 -2.98 -4.19 -9.53
CA PHE A 278 -4.11 -3.33 -9.87
C PHE A 278 -4.95 -2.93 -8.65
N GLN A 279 -5.27 -3.89 -7.77
CA GLN A 279 -6.07 -3.65 -6.57
C GLN A 279 -5.42 -2.62 -5.62
N VAL A 280 -4.11 -2.70 -5.48
CA VAL A 280 -3.32 -1.79 -4.65
C VAL A 280 -3.22 -0.41 -5.31
N LEU A 281 -3.07 -0.37 -6.64
CA LEU A 281 -2.94 0.87 -7.42
C LEU A 281 -4.21 1.71 -7.44
N ARG A 282 -5.39 1.13 -7.30
CA ARG A 282 -6.66 1.88 -7.22
C ARG A 282 -6.68 2.95 -6.13
N HIS A 283 -5.91 2.75 -5.06
CA HIS A 283 -5.79 3.68 -3.93
C HIS A 283 -4.46 4.42 -3.91
N SER A 284 -3.64 4.26 -4.93
CA SER A 284 -2.33 4.91 -5.05
C SER A 284 -2.39 6.19 -5.88
N ARG A 285 -1.28 6.93 -5.88
CA ARG A 285 -1.09 8.09 -6.78
C ARG A 285 -0.69 7.68 -8.19
N HIS A 286 -0.26 6.45 -8.38
CA HIS A 286 0.10 5.90 -9.68
C HIS A 286 -1.14 5.22 -10.29
N PRO A 287 -1.79 5.82 -11.30
CA PRO A 287 -2.87 5.16 -12.02
C PRO A 287 -2.31 4.09 -12.96
N ALA A 288 -3.05 3.00 -13.17
CA ALA A 288 -2.66 1.91 -14.09
C ALA A 288 -2.76 2.34 -15.58
N ARG A 289 -1.93 3.31 -15.99
CA ARG A 289 -2.00 3.95 -17.32
C ARG A 289 -1.60 3.01 -18.44
N ASN A 290 -0.52 2.25 -18.23
CA ASN A 290 0.00 1.34 -19.24
C ASN A 290 -1.00 0.21 -19.51
N LEU A 291 -1.63 -0.31 -18.49
CA LEU A 291 -2.70 -1.32 -18.57
C LEU A 291 -3.91 -0.79 -19.36
N HIS A 292 -4.38 0.41 -19.05
CA HIS A 292 -5.50 1.03 -19.75
C HIS A 292 -5.15 1.42 -21.20
N GLN A 293 -3.91 1.84 -21.45
CA GLN A 293 -3.44 2.09 -22.82
C GLN A 293 -3.29 0.81 -23.63
N ALA A 294 -2.86 -0.28 -22.99
CA ALA A 294 -2.79 -1.59 -23.66
C ALA A 294 -4.19 -2.06 -24.09
N LEU A 295 -5.21 -1.91 -23.24
CA LEU A 295 -6.60 -2.20 -23.61
C LEU A 295 -7.08 -1.35 -24.78
N ALA A 296 -6.75 -0.06 -24.80
CA ALA A 296 -7.12 0.84 -25.89
C ALA A 296 -6.39 0.55 -27.22
N LYS A 297 -5.26 -0.15 -27.19
CA LYS A 297 -4.48 -0.51 -28.36
C LYS A 297 -4.76 -1.92 -28.88
N ASP A 298 -5.02 -2.86 -27.97
CA ASP A 298 -5.14 -4.28 -28.30
C ASP A 298 -6.56 -4.82 -28.03
N PRO A 299 -7.38 -5.00 -29.10
CA PRO A 299 -8.71 -5.61 -28.97
C PRO A 299 -8.67 -7.08 -28.56
N VAL A 300 -7.54 -7.80 -28.74
CA VAL A 300 -7.38 -9.18 -28.24
C VAL A 300 -7.31 -9.20 -26.72
N PHE A 301 -6.58 -8.26 -26.13
CA PHE A 301 -6.48 -8.11 -24.69
C PHE A 301 -7.85 -7.77 -24.09
N PHE A 302 -8.58 -6.80 -24.65
CA PHE A 302 -9.96 -6.51 -24.25
C PHE A 302 -10.87 -7.75 -24.32
N THR A 303 -10.83 -8.48 -25.44
CA THR A 303 -11.62 -9.71 -25.61
C THR A 303 -11.28 -10.77 -24.56
N SER A 304 -10.01 -10.87 -24.17
CA SER A 304 -9.56 -11.80 -23.13
C SER A 304 -10.17 -11.48 -21.78
N LEU A 305 -10.25 -10.19 -21.39
CA LEU A 305 -10.93 -9.78 -20.17
C LEU A 305 -12.44 -10.05 -20.23
N MET A 306 -13.06 -9.79 -21.37
CA MET A 306 -14.49 -10.10 -21.59
C MET A 306 -14.79 -11.59 -21.42
N LYS A 307 -13.89 -12.46 -21.85
CA LYS A 307 -14.03 -13.93 -21.67
C LYS A 307 -13.92 -14.35 -20.19
N LEU A 308 -13.15 -13.65 -19.38
CA LEU A 308 -13.07 -13.91 -17.93
C LEU A 308 -14.36 -13.51 -17.20
N LEU A 309 -15.09 -12.52 -17.73
CA LEU A 309 -16.26 -11.94 -17.07
C LEU A 309 -17.59 -12.58 -17.47
N TYR A 310 -17.73 -12.91 -18.74
CA TYR A 310 -19.01 -13.27 -19.30
C TYR A 310 -18.96 -14.66 -19.92
N LEU A 311 -20.00 -15.45 -19.69
CA LEU A 311 -20.20 -16.71 -20.39
C LEU A 311 -20.65 -16.45 -21.85
N PRO A 312 -20.45 -17.41 -22.77
CA PRO A 312 -20.99 -17.32 -24.11
C PRO A 312 -22.54 -17.22 -24.08
N GLU A 313 -23.11 -16.48 -25.02
CA GLU A 313 -24.55 -16.41 -25.26
C GLU A 313 -25.08 -17.82 -25.60
N GLU A 314 -26.26 -18.18 -25.08
CA GLU A 314 -26.85 -19.54 -25.23
C GLU A 314 -26.96 -19.98 -26.70
N ASP A 315 -27.31 -19.04 -27.57
CA ASP A 315 -27.50 -19.30 -29.00
C ASP A 315 -26.21 -19.23 -29.83
N SER A 316 -25.06 -18.97 -29.19
CA SER A 316 -23.79 -18.82 -29.92
C SER A 316 -23.17 -20.12 -30.44
N GLY A 317 -23.58 -21.25 -29.87
CA GLY A 317 -22.99 -22.56 -30.17
C GLY A 317 -21.57 -22.76 -29.61
N VAL A 318 -21.05 -21.81 -28.84
CA VAL A 318 -19.73 -21.87 -28.17
C VAL A 318 -19.88 -22.55 -26.83
N VAL A 319 -19.14 -23.64 -26.62
CA VAL A 319 -19.11 -24.39 -25.35
C VAL A 319 -17.73 -24.18 -24.71
N GLU A 320 -17.71 -23.67 -23.51
CA GLU A 320 -16.47 -23.52 -22.69
C GLU A 320 -16.48 -24.57 -21.58
N SER A 321 -15.32 -25.14 -21.30
CA SER A 321 -15.14 -26.06 -20.17
C SER A 321 -15.13 -25.31 -18.86
N GLU A 322 -15.63 -25.94 -17.79
CA GLU A 322 -15.52 -25.37 -16.45
C GLU A 322 -14.04 -25.14 -16.05
N PRO A 323 -13.73 -24.03 -15.36
CA PRO A 323 -12.36 -23.76 -14.95
C PRO A 323 -11.87 -24.78 -13.92
N ALA A 324 -10.64 -25.26 -14.11
CA ALA A 324 -10.02 -26.23 -13.21
C ALA A 324 -9.91 -25.72 -11.75
N ASN A 325 -9.81 -24.41 -11.55
CA ASN A 325 -9.82 -23.77 -10.23
C ASN A 325 -10.89 -22.66 -10.17
N PRO A 326 -12.11 -22.97 -9.67
CA PRO A 326 -13.20 -22.00 -9.64
C PRO A 326 -12.94 -20.76 -8.75
N LYS A 327 -12.12 -20.88 -7.71
CA LYS A 327 -11.74 -19.74 -6.85
C LYS A 327 -10.85 -18.77 -7.63
N GLN A 328 -9.80 -19.27 -8.23
CA GLN A 328 -8.89 -18.46 -9.04
C GLN A 328 -9.61 -17.78 -10.21
N ALA A 329 -10.54 -18.49 -10.86
CA ALA A 329 -11.35 -17.94 -11.95
C ALA A 329 -12.21 -16.76 -11.46
N ARG A 330 -12.82 -16.86 -10.28
CA ARG A 330 -13.60 -15.75 -9.69
C ARG A 330 -12.72 -14.54 -9.33
N ASP A 331 -11.53 -14.79 -8.76
CA ASP A 331 -10.59 -13.73 -8.41
C ASP A 331 -10.13 -12.97 -9.66
N LEU A 332 -9.79 -13.68 -10.73
CA LEU A 332 -9.45 -13.10 -12.04
C LEU A 332 -10.62 -12.35 -12.67
N ALA A 333 -11.84 -12.89 -12.60
CA ALA A 333 -13.04 -12.22 -13.09
C ALA A 333 -13.31 -10.93 -12.30
N SER A 334 -13.19 -10.96 -10.98
CA SER A 334 -13.34 -9.77 -10.15
C SER A 334 -12.33 -8.68 -10.53
N GLN A 335 -11.08 -9.06 -10.75
CA GLN A 335 -10.03 -8.13 -11.18
C GLN A 335 -10.31 -7.58 -12.59
N ALA A 336 -10.65 -8.43 -13.54
CA ALA A 336 -11.03 -8.02 -14.90
C ALA A 336 -12.22 -7.04 -14.90
N TYR A 337 -13.22 -7.30 -14.06
CA TYR A 337 -14.34 -6.38 -13.87
C TYR A 337 -13.90 -4.99 -13.44
N GLN A 338 -13.04 -4.93 -12.43
CA GLN A 338 -12.59 -3.65 -11.90
C GLN A 338 -11.71 -2.88 -12.89
N VAL A 339 -10.82 -3.58 -13.61
CA VAL A 339 -10.01 -2.97 -14.68
C VAL A 339 -10.89 -2.38 -15.77
N LEU A 340 -11.91 -3.11 -16.25
CA LEU A 340 -12.84 -2.60 -17.26
C LEU A 340 -13.77 -1.51 -16.73
N HIS A 341 -14.12 -1.55 -15.45
CA HIS A 341 -14.92 -0.50 -14.79
C HIS A 341 -14.14 0.82 -14.70
N ASP A 342 -12.86 0.77 -14.34
CA ASP A 342 -12.01 1.94 -14.17
C ASP A 342 -11.42 2.43 -15.51
N TRP A 343 -11.52 1.63 -16.57
CA TRP A 343 -11.01 1.99 -17.89
C TRP A 343 -11.83 3.11 -18.53
N ALA A 344 -11.15 4.21 -18.87
CA ALA A 344 -11.78 5.41 -19.44
C ALA A 344 -11.06 5.96 -20.68
N ILE A 345 -10.19 5.17 -21.29
CA ILE A 345 -9.46 5.56 -22.52
C ILE A 345 -10.19 5.00 -23.74
N VAL A 346 -10.73 5.89 -24.57
CA VAL A 346 -11.32 5.49 -25.86
C VAL A 346 -10.21 4.99 -26.79
N PRO A 347 -10.36 3.82 -27.44
CA PRO A 347 -9.37 3.35 -28.42
C PRO A 347 -9.10 4.39 -29.53
N GLY A 348 -7.84 4.47 -29.95
CA GLY A 348 -7.41 5.47 -30.94
C GLY A 348 -7.20 6.87 -30.38
N THR A 349 -7.31 7.10 -29.06
CA THR A 349 -7.03 8.40 -28.44
C THR A 349 -5.53 8.62 -28.30
N ASP A 350 -5.03 9.75 -28.81
CA ASP A 350 -3.66 10.22 -28.67
C ASP A 350 -3.39 10.91 -27.31
N GLU A 351 -2.14 11.32 -27.07
CA GLU A 351 -1.72 12.01 -25.86
C GLU A 351 -2.41 13.37 -25.66
N ASN A 352 -2.90 13.99 -26.73
CA ASN A 352 -3.62 15.27 -26.71
C ASN A 352 -5.13 15.08 -26.49
N GLY A 353 -5.61 13.84 -26.38
CA GLY A 353 -7.02 13.51 -26.22
C GLY A 353 -7.81 13.59 -27.53
N THR A 354 -7.14 13.56 -28.70
CA THR A 354 -7.78 13.50 -30.03
C THR A 354 -7.96 12.02 -30.40
N ILE A 355 -9.14 11.70 -30.93
CA ILE A 355 -9.49 10.32 -31.32
C ILE A 355 -9.24 10.19 -32.84
N ASP A 356 -8.36 9.26 -33.19
CA ASP A 356 -8.16 8.85 -34.60
C ASP A 356 -9.32 7.94 -35.02
N SER A 357 -10.14 8.43 -35.97
CA SER A 357 -11.31 7.71 -36.48
C SER A 357 -10.95 6.35 -37.08
N TYR A 358 -9.83 6.27 -37.82
CA TYR A 358 -9.42 5.03 -38.45
C TYR A 358 -8.96 3.99 -37.44
N ALA A 359 -8.13 4.40 -36.50
CA ALA A 359 -7.64 3.54 -35.43
C ALA A 359 -8.81 3.04 -34.55
N LEU A 360 -9.74 3.91 -34.14
CA LEU A 360 -10.94 3.55 -33.40
C LEU A 360 -11.79 2.55 -34.16
N MET A 361 -12.11 2.84 -35.44
CA MET A 361 -12.95 1.99 -36.28
C MET A 361 -12.30 0.60 -36.48
N SER A 362 -10.99 0.56 -36.71
CA SER A 362 -10.24 -0.68 -36.85
C SER A 362 -10.30 -1.52 -35.57
N TRP A 363 -10.06 -0.90 -34.41
CA TRP A 363 -10.15 -1.55 -33.09
C TRP A 363 -11.56 -2.11 -32.84
N VAL A 364 -12.59 -1.32 -33.08
CA VAL A 364 -13.99 -1.74 -32.90
C VAL A 364 -14.36 -2.92 -33.81
N LYS A 365 -13.99 -2.87 -35.10
CA LYS A 365 -14.26 -3.98 -36.02
C LYS A 365 -13.61 -5.28 -35.55
N GLN A 366 -12.35 -5.22 -35.15
CA GLN A 366 -11.61 -6.38 -34.67
C GLN A 366 -12.16 -6.91 -33.34
N ALA A 367 -12.44 -6.04 -32.37
CA ALA A 367 -13.04 -6.43 -31.08
C ALA A 367 -14.39 -7.13 -31.30
N ARG A 368 -15.28 -6.55 -32.10
CA ARG A 368 -16.59 -7.13 -32.43
C ARG A 368 -16.46 -8.51 -33.10
N GLN A 369 -15.52 -8.66 -34.03
CA GLN A 369 -15.26 -9.94 -34.70
C GLN A 369 -14.82 -11.02 -33.68
N LEU A 370 -13.86 -10.68 -32.83
CA LEU A 370 -13.33 -11.58 -31.79
C LEU A 370 -14.39 -11.96 -30.77
N LEU A 371 -15.17 -10.98 -30.29
CA LEU A 371 -16.24 -11.21 -29.31
C LEU A 371 -17.37 -12.05 -29.89
N LYS A 372 -17.77 -11.80 -31.15
CA LYS A 372 -18.75 -12.61 -31.83
C LYS A 372 -18.28 -14.06 -32.00
N SER A 373 -17.01 -14.26 -32.38
CA SER A 373 -16.42 -15.61 -32.50
C SER A 373 -16.33 -16.32 -31.13
N ALA A 374 -16.28 -15.55 -30.04
CA ALA A 374 -16.28 -16.05 -28.66
C ALA A 374 -17.69 -16.19 -28.07
N GLY A 375 -18.77 -16.00 -28.85
CA GLY A 375 -20.14 -16.05 -28.39
C GLY A 375 -20.56 -14.94 -27.44
N ARG A 376 -19.96 -13.78 -27.54
CA ARG A 376 -20.16 -12.61 -26.62
C ARG A 376 -20.45 -11.34 -27.41
N GLY A 377 -21.21 -11.47 -28.50
CA GLY A 377 -21.43 -10.36 -29.43
C GLY A 377 -22.23 -9.22 -28.84
N GLU A 378 -23.34 -9.50 -28.19
CA GLU A 378 -24.25 -8.53 -27.63
C GLU A 378 -23.65 -7.79 -26.42
N ILE A 379 -23.17 -8.56 -25.44
CA ILE A 379 -22.50 -7.98 -24.25
C ILE A 379 -21.20 -7.24 -24.61
N GLY A 380 -20.53 -7.70 -25.67
CA GLY A 380 -19.35 -7.03 -26.20
C GLY A 380 -19.69 -5.66 -26.78
N ASP A 381 -20.74 -5.57 -27.57
CA ASP A 381 -21.23 -4.30 -28.12
C ASP A 381 -21.65 -3.33 -26.98
N ASP A 382 -22.35 -3.83 -25.94
CA ASP A 382 -22.69 -3.02 -24.76
C ASP A 382 -21.43 -2.40 -24.10
N LYS A 383 -20.41 -3.20 -23.85
CA LYS A 383 -19.17 -2.72 -23.24
C LYS A 383 -18.39 -1.76 -24.12
N ILE A 384 -18.36 -1.99 -25.42
CA ILE A 384 -17.78 -1.05 -26.38
C ILE A 384 -18.53 0.29 -26.29
N GLY A 385 -19.87 0.27 -26.29
CA GLY A 385 -20.68 1.47 -26.09
C GLY A 385 -20.34 2.23 -24.83
N MET A 386 -20.19 1.54 -23.69
CA MET A 386 -19.80 2.14 -22.43
C MET A 386 -18.43 2.84 -22.51
N ILE A 387 -17.46 2.27 -23.22
CA ILE A 387 -16.14 2.89 -23.41
C ILE A 387 -16.21 4.12 -24.32
N LEU A 388 -16.98 4.07 -25.39
CA LEU A 388 -17.18 5.21 -26.28
C LEU A 388 -17.73 6.45 -25.56
N SER A 389 -18.55 6.25 -24.50
CA SER A 389 -19.09 7.33 -23.68
C SER A 389 -18.00 8.10 -22.88
N ALA A 390 -16.76 7.56 -22.79
CA ALA A 390 -15.64 8.23 -22.13
C ALA A 390 -15.04 9.38 -22.95
N ALA A 391 -15.46 9.55 -24.21
CA ALA A 391 -15.00 10.63 -25.06
C ALA A 391 -15.29 12.00 -24.43
N LYS A 392 -14.24 12.79 -24.24
CA LYS A 392 -14.36 14.10 -23.61
C LYS A 392 -15.10 15.09 -24.53
N ARG A 393 -15.97 15.88 -23.92
CA ARG A 393 -16.60 17.01 -24.63
C ARG A 393 -15.57 18.15 -24.76
N LYS A 394 -15.32 18.60 -25.95
CA LYS A 394 -14.51 19.81 -26.21
C LYS A 394 -15.41 21.05 -26.23
N LYS A 395 -14.82 22.19 -25.87
CA LYS A 395 -15.56 23.47 -25.88
C LYS A 395 -15.90 23.85 -27.32
N ASN A 396 -17.16 24.21 -27.57
CA ASN A 396 -17.69 24.62 -28.86
C ASN A 396 -17.71 23.53 -29.97
N GLU A 397 -17.62 22.26 -29.60
CA GLU A 397 -17.81 21.14 -30.51
C GLU A 397 -19.07 20.36 -30.13
N THR A 398 -19.82 19.91 -31.17
CA THR A 398 -20.98 19.03 -30.96
C THR A 398 -20.52 17.68 -30.45
N TRP A 399 -21.14 17.19 -29.37
CA TRP A 399 -20.79 15.92 -28.77
C TRP A 399 -21.79 14.83 -29.15
N PRO A 400 -21.34 13.56 -29.32
CA PRO A 400 -19.97 13.04 -29.20
C PRO A 400 -19.08 13.40 -30.40
N PRO A 401 -17.76 13.26 -30.27
CA PRO A 401 -16.81 13.46 -31.39
C PRO A 401 -17.18 12.64 -32.62
N GLU A 402 -16.83 13.13 -33.81
CA GLU A 402 -17.17 12.52 -35.10
C GLU A 402 -16.77 11.03 -35.18
N ALA A 403 -15.55 10.68 -34.72
CA ALA A 403 -15.10 9.29 -34.66
C ALA A 403 -16.08 8.35 -33.93
N ILE A 404 -16.72 8.84 -32.84
CA ILE A 404 -17.70 8.05 -32.09
C ILE A 404 -19.00 7.93 -32.87
N ARG A 405 -19.45 9.01 -33.54
CA ARG A 405 -20.64 9.01 -34.39
C ARG A 405 -20.51 7.97 -35.49
N GLU A 406 -19.37 7.97 -36.21
CA GLU A 406 -19.05 6.98 -37.24
C GLU A 406 -19.21 5.55 -36.73
N VAL A 407 -18.71 5.26 -35.53
CA VAL A 407 -18.82 3.92 -34.93
C VAL A 407 -20.28 3.57 -34.64
N LEU A 408 -21.05 4.45 -34.00
CA LEU A 408 -22.47 4.19 -33.66
C LEU A 408 -23.32 3.95 -34.91
N GLU A 409 -23.11 4.77 -35.97
CA GLU A 409 -23.79 4.60 -37.24
C GLU A 409 -23.37 3.32 -38.00
N PHE A 410 -22.08 2.99 -37.95
CA PHE A 410 -21.53 1.75 -38.54
C PHE A 410 -22.04 0.51 -37.82
N ALA A 411 -22.00 0.49 -36.48
CA ALA A 411 -22.28 -0.72 -35.68
C ALA A 411 -23.73 -1.16 -35.81
N ARG A 412 -24.68 -0.25 -35.91
CA ARG A 412 -26.13 -0.49 -35.98
C ARG A 412 -26.59 -1.48 -34.91
N SER A 413 -26.03 -1.38 -33.72
CA SER A 413 -26.26 -2.28 -32.60
C SER A 413 -27.00 -1.57 -31.49
N ARG A 414 -28.18 -2.09 -31.11
CA ARG A 414 -28.94 -1.54 -29.97
C ARG A 414 -28.21 -1.74 -28.64
N ALA A 415 -27.48 -2.85 -28.50
CA ALA A 415 -26.65 -3.10 -27.32
C ALA A 415 -25.55 -2.03 -27.18
N MET A 416 -24.86 -1.70 -28.27
CA MET A 416 -23.82 -0.64 -28.24
C MET A 416 -24.40 0.73 -27.92
N GLU A 417 -25.55 1.05 -28.50
CA GLU A 417 -26.27 2.30 -28.19
C GLU A 417 -26.66 2.34 -26.70
N SER A 418 -27.22 1.25 -26.16
CA SER A 418 -27.58 1.13 -24.74
C SER A 418 -26.38 1.28 -23.83
N GLY A 419 -25.28 0.60 -24.13
CA GLY A 419 -24.02 0.73 -23.39
C GLY A 419 -23.49 2.16 -23.39
N PHE A 420 -23.57 2.87 -24.54
CA PHE A 420 -23.19 4.28 -24.64
C PHE A 420 -24.06 5.16 -23.74
N GLU A 421 -25.39 4.98 -23.77
CA GLU A 421 -26.35 5.72 -22.95
C GLU A 421 -26.08 5.50 -21.45
N VAL A 422 -25.93 4.24 -21.03
CA VAL A 422 -25.60 3.88 -19.62
C VAL A 422 -24.25 4.43 -19.21
N GLY A 423 -23.26 4.35 -20.10
CA GLY A 423 -21.93 4.89 -19.84
C GLY A 423 -21.94 6.42 -19.62
N VAL A 424 -22.69 7.14 -20.42
CA VAL A 424 -22.88 8.60 -20.24
C VAL A 424 -23.52 8.90 -18.88
N TYR A 425 -24.57 8.17 -18.53
CA TYR A 425 -25.28 8.35 -17.26
C TYR A 425 -24.37 8.08 -16.06
N ASN A 426 -23.64 6.98 -16.06
CA ASN A 426 -22.75 6.61 -14.96
C ASN A 426 -21.56 7.58 -14.77
N ARG A 427 -21.08 8.20 -15.85
CA ARG A 427 -19.98 9.18 -15.79
C ARG A 427 -20.36 10.53 -15.22
N ARG A 428 -21.65 10.79 -15.02
CA ARG A 428 -22.10 11.99 -14.31
C ARG A 428 -21.56 12.03 -12.86
N GLY A 429 -21.41 10.86 -12.24
CA GLY A 429 -20.96 10.75 -10.86
C GLY A 429 -22.00 11.20 -9.83
N VAL A 430 -21.56 11.38 -8.59
CA VAL A 430 -22.41 11.85 -7.49
C VAL A 430 -22.59 13.37 -7.59
N THR A 431 -23.84 13.83 -7.51
CA THR A 431 -24.19 15.26 -7.50
C THR A 431 -24.62 15.69 -6.11
N VAL A 432 -24.14 16.85 -5.68
CA VAL A 432 -24.59 17.49 -4.43
C VAL A 432 -25.67 18.52 -4.78
N ARG A 433 -26.75 18.50 -4.01
CA ARG A 433 -27.86 19.47 -4.16
C ARG A 433 -28.38 19.91 -2.81
N MET A 434 -29.01 21.10 -2.77
CA MET A 434 -29.73 21.55 -1.59
C MET A 434 -31.11 20.89 -1.53
N PRO A 435 -31.73 20.73 -0.35
CA PRO A 435 -32.99 20.04 -0.19
C PRO A 435 -34.16 20.53 -1.08
N HIS A 436 -34.11 21.74 -1.54
CA HIS A 436 -35.20 22.36 -2.35
C HIS A 436 -34.80 22.67 -3.79
N ASP A 437 -33.62 22.21 -4.25
CA ASP A 437 -33.15 22.53 -5.61
C ASP A 437 -33.95 21.81 -6.72
N GLY A 438 -34.66 20.73 -6.39
CA GLY A 438 -35.40 19.91 -7.34
C GLY A 438 -34.57 19.45 -8.52
N GLY A 439 -35.17 19.24 -9.67
CA GLY A 439 -34.56 18.73 -10.89
C GLY A 439 -33.83 19.76 -11.77
N GLY A 440 -33.41 20.90 -11.21
CA GLY A 440 -32.77 21.97 -11.98
C GLY A 440 -31.50 21.56 -12.69
N GLN A 441 -30.66 20.77 -12.05
CA GLN A 441 -29.39 20.26 -12.64
C GLN A 441 -29.67 19.31 -13.82
N GLU A 442 -30.65 18.45 -13.70
CA GLU A 442 -31.06 17.50 -14.73
C GLU A 442 -31.59 18.24 -15.96
N ARG A 443 -32.40 19.30 -15.79
CA ARG A 443 -32.92 20.09 -16.93
C ARG A 443 -31.83 20.72 -17.75
N ILE A 444 -30.74 21.18 -17.14
CA ILE A 444 -29.55 21.67 -17.89
C ILE A 444 -28.96 20.57 -18.78
N LEU A 445 -28.92 19.34 -18.31
CA LEU A 445 -28.44 18.20 -19.11
C LEU A 445 -29.45 17.85 -20.21
N VAL A 446 -30.75 17.88 -19.94
CA VAL A 446 -31.79 17.66 -20.95
C VAL A 446 -31.62 18.62 -22.11
N GLU A 447 -31.54 19.92 -21.86
CA GLU A 447 -31.39 20.93 -22.91
C GLU A 447 -30.10 20.69 -23.72
N ARG A 448 -29.01 20.37 -23.04
CA ARG A 448 -27.72 20.11 -23.68
C ARG A 448 -27.79 18.92 -24.65
N TYR A 449 -28.33 17.77 -24.19
CA TYR A 449 -28.37 16.56 -25.01
C TYR A 449 -29.42 16.69 -26.13
N LYS A 450 -30.51 17.41 -25.91
CA LYS A 450 -31.46 17.76 -26.99
C LYS A 450 -30.83 18.61 -28.06
N GLN A 451 -30.08 19.65 -27.67
CA GLN A 451 -29.35 20.48 -28.65
C GLN A 451 -28.38 19.68 -29.48
N ASP A 452 -27.53 18.85 -28.81
CA ASP A 452 -26.59 17.96 -29.53
C ASP A 452 -27.35 17.01 -30.48
N ALA A 453 -28.50 16.46 -30.05
CA ALA A 453 -29.30 15.56 -30.87
C ALA A 453 -29.86 16.29 -32.10
N ASP A 454 -30.37 17.50 -31.94
CA ASP A 454 -30.92 18.30 -33.05
C ASP A 454 -29.86 18.68 -34.07
N ASP A 455 -28.66 19.05 -33.62
CA ASP A 455 -27.52 19.36 -34.48
C ASP A 455 -27.06 18.14 -35.31
N LEU A 456 -27.26 16.93 -34.78
CA LEU A 456 -26.78 15.67 -35.40
C LEU A 456 -27.86 14.92 -36.18
N ARG A 457 -29.13 15.27 -36.02
CA ARG A 457 -30.26 14.45 -36.46
C ARG A 457 -30.27 14.11 -37.95
N PHE A 458 -29.79 15.02 -38.77
CA PHE A 458 -29.78 14.82 -40.22
C PHE A 458 -28.65 13.90 -40.71
N GLU A 459 -27.44 14.11 -40.22
CA GLU A 459 -26.26 13.38 -40.67
C GLU A 459 -26.01 12.10 -39.87
N TRP A 460 -26.37 12.10 -38.58
CA TRP A 460 -26.05 11.06 -37.60
C TRP A 460 -27.30 10.59 -36.83
N PRO A 461 -28.32 10.00 -37.52
CA PRO A 461 -29.62 9.76 -36.95
C PRO A 461 -29.62 8.78 -35.77
N ARG A 462 -28.74 7.80 -35.74
CA ARG A 462 -28.65 6.82 -34.63
C ARG A 462 -28.01 7.48 -33.40
N THR A 463 -26.98 8.28 -33.63
CA THR A 463 -26.33 9.05 -32.57
C THR A 463 -27.33 10.04 -31.95
N ALA A 464 -28.04 10.77 -32.78
CA ALA A 464 -29.09 11.69 -32.33
C ALA A 464 -30.15 10.95 -31.50
N ALA A 465 -30.61 9.78 -31.95
CA ALA A 465 -31.56 8.96 -31.20
C ALA A 465 -31.01 8.48 -29.82
N CYS A 466 -29.71 8.18 -29.71
CA CYS A 466 -29.09 7.90 -28.40
C CYS A 466 -29.14 9.13 -27.48
N LEU A 467 -28.79 10.29 -27.99
CA LEU A 467 -28.83 11.56 -27.22
C LEU A 467 -30.24 11.95 -26.79
N ASP A 468 -31.25 11.74 -27.66
CA ASP A 468 -32.65 11.92 -27.30
C ASP A 468 -33.04 10.99 -26.11
N ARG A 469 -32.62 9.72 -26.13
CA ARG A 469 -32.91 8.79 -25.04
C ARG A 469 -32.21 9.17 -23.73
N ILE A 470 -30.97 9.68 -23.80
CA ILE A 470 -30.26 10.23 -22.64
C ILE A 470 -31.02 11.46 -22.10
N ALA A 471 -31.49 12.37 -22.96
CA ALA A 471 -32.26 13.52 -22.55
C ALA A 471 -33.59 13.12 -21.88
N ILE A 472 -34.28 12.10 -22.40
CA ILE A 472 -35.52 11.57 -21.81
C ILE A 472 -35.22 10.99 -20.41
N SER A 473 -34.12 10.24 -20.23
CA SER A 473 -33.75 9.71 -18.91
C SER A 473 -33.50 10.81 -17.89
N TYR A 474 -32.78 11.87 -18.25
CA TYR A 474 -32.59 13.03 -17.38
C TYR A 474 -33.86 13.81 -17.12
N GLN A 475 -34.81 13.86 -18.09
CA GLN A 475 -36.11 14.48 -17.88
C GLN A 475 -36.91 13.71 -16.82
N GLN A 476 -36.88 12.39 -16.84
CA GLN A 476 -37.52 11.55 -15.82
C GLN A 476 -36.87 11.75 -14.43
N ASP A 477 -35.53 11.86 -14.39
CA ASP A 477 -34.83 12.18 -13.16
C ASP A 477 -35.23 13.57 -12.63
N ALA A 478 -35.30 14.58 -13.49
CA ALA A 478 -35.74 15.94 -13.09
C ALA A 478 -37.12 15.92 -12.41
N ILE A 479 -38.08 15.18 -12.98
CA ILE A 479 -39.44 15.07 -12.41
C ILE A 479 -39.37 14.36 -11.05
N ARG A 480 -38.54 13.32 -10.91
CA ARG A 480 -38.36 12.56 -9.66
C ARG A 480 -37.79 13.43 -8.55
N GLU A 481 -36.78 14.24 -8.88
CA GLU A 481 -36.15 15.17 -7.94
C GLU A 481 -37.07 16.32 -7.52
N ASP A 482 -37.93 16.82 -8.43
CA ASP A 482 -38.97 17.80 -8.06
C ASP A 482 -39.94 17.21 -7.04
N HIS A 483 -40.42 15.98 -7.28
CA HIS A 483 -41.31 15.29 -6.34
C HIS A 483 -40.67 15.09 -4.97
N SER A 484 -39.38 14.70 -4.94
CA SER A 484 -38.65 14.56 -3.68
C SER A 484 -38.49 15.88 -2.93
N ALA A 485 -38.24 16.97 -3.66
CA ALA A 485 -38.14 18.31 -3.06
C ALA A 485 -39.49 18.81 -2.50
N ASP A 486 -40.60 18.53 -3.21
CA ASP A 486 -41.95 18.90 -2.78
C ASP A 486 -42.44 18.11 -1.56
N GLN A 487 -42.06 16.86 -1.42
CA GLN A 487 -42.47 16.00 -0.31
C GLN A 487 -41.64 16.21 0.96
N GLY A 488 -40.53 16.93 0.91
CA GLY A 488 -39.63 17.17 2.04
C GLY A 488 -38.96 15.92 2.58
N ASP A 489 -38.90 14.85 1.77
CA ASP A 489 -38.31 13.54 2.11
C ASP A 489 -36.76 13.58 2.16
N TRP A 490 -36.24 14.46 3.03
CA TRP A 490 -34.81 14.58 3.31
C TRP A 490 -34.47 14.11 4.74
N LEU A 491 -34.98 12.94 5.15
CA LEU A 491 -34.64 12.30 6.40
C LEU A 491 -33.59 11.19 6.18
#